data_ee601069c627c2e38998e78609a66a66
#
_entry.id   ee601069c627c2e38998e78609a66a66
#
_cell.length_a   1.000
_cell.length_b   1.000
_cell.length_c   1.000
_cell.angle_alpha   90.00
_cell.angle_beta   90.00
_cell.angle_gamma   90.00
#
_symmetry.space_group_name_H-M   'P 1'
#
loop_
_entity.id
_entity.type
_entity.pdbx_description
1 polymer ?
#
loop_
_entity_poly.entity_id
_entity_poly.type
_entity_poly.pdbx_seq_one_letter_code
_entity_poly.pdbx_strand_id
1 'polypeptide(L)'
;MTEQIVTSPHAVWLLGGADPEDALSVFRAARAETALEKAPVVCADGGAALARRAGVDPVAVIGDFDSLSDEDRAAIDPARLHHIPEQETTDFDKALSRVRAAVVLGVGFTGGRVDHQLAVMTGLARHPDRPCILIGEEDVICLCPPRLRLDLAPGSRLSLYPLAEVEGRSTGLDWPIDGLAMRPDGRIGTSNRVSGGTVSLTMAAPAMLLILPRPALRPLLAGLSRSDARWPARAGCHPRVRGSPLRRHL
;
A
#
# COMPACT_ATOMS: atom_id res chain seq x y z
N MET A 1 0.02 3.46 21.37
CA MET A 1 -0.49 2.56 20.28
C MET A 1 -1.56 3.35 19.53
N THR A 2 -1.52 3.37 18.21
CA THR A 2 -2.56 4.02 17.39
C THR A 2 -3.87 3.26 17.55
N GLU A 3 -4.97 3.96 17.80
CA GLU A 3 -6.30 3.38 17.90
C GLU A 3 -6.69 2.74 16.56
N GLN A 4 -7.26 1.53 16.60
CA GLN A 4 -7.73 0.84 15.41
C GLN A 4 -9.19 1.23 15.16
N ILE A 5 -9.47 1.79 13.99
CA ILE A 5 -10.82 2.20 13.58
C ILE A 5 -11.53 1.05 12.87
N VAL A 6 -10.80 0.34 11.98
CA VAL A 6 -11.37 -0.78 11.24
C VAL A 6 -10.55 -2.04 11.47
N THR A 7 -11.23 -3.14 11.84
CA THR A 7 -10.62 -4.47 11.97
C THR A 7 -11.42 -5.47 11.15
N SER A 8 -10.74 -6.23 10.30
CA SER A 8 -11.32 -7.28 9.45
C SER A 8 -10.42 -8.50 9.41
N PRO A 9 -10.93 -9.72 9.56
CA PRO A 9 -10.16 -10.95 9.35
C PRO A 9 -9.88 -11.21 7.86
N HIS A 10 -10.49 -10.43 6.96
CA HIS A 10 -10.39 -10.53 5.52
C HIS A 10 -9.75 -9.27 4.92
N ALA A 11 -9.85 -9.13 3.60
CA ALA A 11 -9.40 -7.94 2.89
C ALA A 11 -10.24 -6.70 3.24
N VAL A 12 -9.59 -5.52 3.15
CA VAL A 12 -10.22 -4.19 3.22
C VAL A 12 -9.74 -3.38 2.03
N TRP A 13 -10.66 -2.70 1.35
CA TRP A 13 -10.31 -1.69 0.35
C TRP A 13 -9.96 -0.38 1.04
N LEU A 14 -8.85 0.24 0.62
CA LEU A 14 -8.47 1.58 1.03
C LEU A 14 -8.41 2.47 -0.21
N LEU A 15 -9.25 3.52 -0.23
CA LEU A 15 -9.35 4.44 -1.36
C LEU A 15 -8.64 5.76 -1.04
N GLY A 16 -7.82 6.22 -1.97
CA GLY A 16 -7.11 7.51 -1.92
C GLY A 16 -7.65 8.51 -2.93
N GLY A 17 -7.15 9.73 -2.86
CA GLY A 17 -7.61 10.87 -3.62
C GLY A 17 -6.87 11.14 -4.94
N ALA A 18 -6.15 10.17 -5.54
CA ALA A 18 -5.59 10.36 -6.89
C ALA A 18 -6.70 10.50 -7.93
N ASP A 19 -6.33 10.87 -9.18
CA ASP A 19 -7.29 11.16 -10.26
C ASP A 19 -8.49 10.20 -10.24
N PRO A 20 -9.72 10.74 -10.03
CA PRO A 20 -10.88 9.88 -9.75
C PRO A 20 -11.31 9.02 -10.94
N GLU A 21 -10.98 9.38 -12.20
CA GLU A 21 -11.45 8.62 -13.38
C GLU A 21 -10.63 7.35 -13.58
N ASP A 22 -9.30 7.47 -13.58
CA ASP A 22 -8.40 6.34 -13.69
C ASP A 22 -8.56 5.41 -12.47
N ALA A 23 -8.58 5.97 -11.26
CA ALA A 23 -8.77 5.21 -10.04
C ALA A 23 -10.10 4.45 -9.99
N LEU A 24 -11.19 5.03 -10.55
CA LEU A 24 -12.50 4.37 -10.61
C LEU A 24 -12.48 3.12 -11.48
N SER A 25 -11.85 3.22 -12.65
CA SER A 25 -11.67 2.09 -13.58
C SER A 25 -10.87 0.97 -12.91
N VAL A 26 -9.72 1.33 -12.31
CA VAL A 26 -8.85 0.40 -11.57
C VAL A 26 -9.60 -0.28 -10.42
N PHE A 27 -10.33 0.49 -9.62
CA PHE A 27 -11.08 -0.03 -8.47
C PHE A 27 -12.16 -1.03 -8.89
N ARG A 28 -12.97 -0.69 -9.89
CA ARG A 28 -14.03 -1.59 -10.41
C ARG A 28 -13.44 -2.88 -10.97
N ALA A 29 -12.39 -2.77 -11.79
CA ALA A 29 -11.72 -3.93 -12.36
C ALA A 29 -11.09 -4.82 -11.27
N ALA A 30 -10.42 -4.22 -10.27
CA ALA A 30 -9.80 -4.95 -9.18
C ALA A 30 -10.82 -5.69 -8.30
N ARG A 31 -11.96 -5.06 -8.00
CA ARG A 31 -13.04 -5.72 -7.24
C ARG A 31 -13.58 -6.94 -7.96
N ALA A 32 -13.91 -6.79 -9.24
CA ALA A 32 -14.43 -7.90 -10.06
C ALA A 32 -13.40 -9.02 -10.20
N GLU A 33 -12.14 -8.69 -10.46
CA GLU A 33 -11.06 -9.66 -10.61
C GLU A 33 -10.79 -10.47 -9.35
N THR A 34 -10.83 -9.83 -8.17
CA THR A 34 -10.51 -10.46 -6.89
C THR A 34 -11.71 -11.14 -6.22
N ALA A 35 -12.92 -10.94 -6.73
CA ALA A 35 -14.18 -11.37 -6.10
C ALA A 35 -14.36 -10.83 -4.67
N LEU A 36 -13.88 -9.59 -4.43
CA LEU A 36 -13.92 -8.90 -3.13
C LEU A 36 -14.89 -7.72 -3.13
N GLU A 37 -15.99 -7.82 -3.90
CA GLU A 37 -17.01 -6.76 -4.03
C GLU A 37 -17.66 -6.39 -2.70
N LYS A 38 -17.75 -7.35 -1.77
CA LYS A 38 -18.37 -7.18 -0.45
C LYS A 38 -17.37 -6.79 0.66
N ALA A 39 -16.08 -6.71 0.33
CA ALA A 39 -15.08 -6.31 1.32
C ALA A 39 -15.31 -4.85 1.77
N PRO A 40 -15.13 -4.54 3.07
CA PRO A 40 -15.31 -3.17 3.57
C PRO A 40 -14.42 -2.18 2.83
N VAL A 41 -14.93 -0.97 2.64
CA VAL A 41 -14.23 0.15 2.01
C VAL A 41 -13.93 1.20 3.06
N VAL A 42 -12.67 1.60 3.15
CA VAL A 42 -12.17 2.73 3.95
C VAL A 42 -11.66 3.78 2.98
N CYS A 43 -11.88 5.04 3.27
CA CYS A 43 -11.36 6.15 2.49
C CYS A 43 -10.29 6.90 3.29
N ALA A 44 -9.20 7.25 2.63
CA ALA A 44 -8.22 8.21 3.12
C ALA A 44 -8.61 9.58 2.53
N ASP A 45 -9.15 10.45 3.38
CA ASP A 45 -9.59 11.81 3.07
C ASP A 45 -10.34 11.93 1.72
N GLY A 46 -9.74 12.59 0.72
CA GLY A 46 -10.30 12.76 -0.63
C GLY A 46 -10.69 11.47 -1.37
N GLY A 47 -10.30 10.30 -0.87
CA GLY A 47 -10.76 9.00 -1.36
C GLY A 47 -12.28 8.79 -1.25
N ALA A 48 -12.98 9.61 -0.46
CA ALA A 48 -14.44 9.61 -0.36
C ALA A 48 -15.12 9.93 -1.70
N ALA A 49 -14.54 10.83 -2.50
CA ALA A 49 -15.02 11.14 -3.84
C ALA A 49 -15.01 9.92 -4.76
N LEU A 50 -13.95 9.10 -4.68
CA LEU A 50 -13.85 7.83 -5.43
C LEU A 50 -14.92 6.83 -4.98
N ALA A 51 -15.15 6.69 -3.67
CA ALA A 51 -16.18 5.82 -3.13
C ALA A 51 -17.58 6.22 -3.64
N ARG A 52 -17.93 7.51 -3.59
CA ARG A 52 -19.18 8.05 -4.09
C ARG A 52 -19.36 7.77 -5.59
N ARG A 53 -18.34 8.03 -6.42
CA ARG A 53 -18.37 7.76 -7.87
C ARG A 53 -18.50 6.26 -8.18
N ALA A 54 -17.96 5.41 -7.33
CA ALA A 54 -18.08 3.96 -7.44
C ALA A 54 -19.44 3.43 -6.97
N GLY A 55 -20.25 4.25 -6.32
CA GLY A 55 -21.54 3.84 -5.71
C GLY A 55 -21.34 2.91 -4.52
N VAL A 56 -20.26 3.10 -3.75
CA VAL A 56 -19.97 2.30 -2.53
C VAL A 56 -19.99 3.20 -1.30
N ASP A 57 -20.57 2.69 -0.23
CA ASP A 57 -20.68 3.37 1.05
C ASP A 57 -19.48 2.97 1.94
N PRO A 58 -18.56 3.89 2.30
CA PRO A 58 -17.41 3.56 3.09
C PRO A 58 -17.80 3.29 4.55
N VAL A 59 -17.13 2.31 5.18
CA VAL A 59 -17.30 2.03 6.61
C VAL A 59 -16.57 3.03 7.49
N ALA A 60 -15.56 3.73 6.96
CA ALA A 60 -14.83 4.81 7.61
C ALA A 60 -14.18 5.74 6.59
N VAL A 61 -14.10 7.03 6.90
CA VAL A 61 -13.28 8.04 6.23
C VAL A 61 -12.31 8.59 7.25
N ILE A 62 -11.01 8.53 6.96
CA ILE A 62 -9.93 8.83 7.90
C ILE A 62 -9.02 9.89 7.28
N GLY A 63 -8.82 11.03 7.92
CA GLY A 63 -7.98 12.11 7.44
C GLY A 63 -8.14 13.38 8.25
N ASP A 64 -7.53 14.49 7.80
CA ASP A 64 -7.76 15.82 8.38
C ASP A 64 -8.92 16.58 7.71
N PHE A 65 -9.47 15.99 6.64
CA PHE A 65 -10.61 16.48 5.89
C PHE A 65 -10.38 17.79 5.14
N ASP A 66 -9.14 18.09 4.79
CA ASP A 66 -8.79 19.24 3.97
C ASP A 66 -9.11 19.03 2.48
N SER A 67 -9.15 17.77 2.03
CA SER A 67 -9.51 17.36 0.67
C SER A 67 -10.94 16.77 0.56
N LEU A 68 -11.68 16.71 1.66
CA LEU A 68 -13.06 16.21 1.68
C LEU A 68 -14.05 17.32 1.32
N SER A 69 -14.72 17.21 0.16
CA SER A 69 -15.73 18.18 -0.24
C SER A 69 -16.94 18.21 0.70
N ASP A 70 -17.63 19.34 0.78
CA ASP A 70 -18.89 19.46 1.57
C ASP A 70 -19.96 18.47 1.09
N GLU A 71 -20.01 18.21 -0.22
CA GLU A 71 -20.93 17.24 -0.82
C GLU A 71 -20.62 15.81 -0.35
N ASP A 72 -19.34 15.40 -0.42
CA ASP A 72 -18.92 14.08 0.04
C ASP A 72 -19.12 13.93 1.54
N ARG A 73 -18.83 14.98 2.30
CA ARG A 73 -19.03 15.00 3.76
C ARG A 73 -20.50 14.86 4.14
N ALA A 74 -21.40 15.55 3.43
CA ALA A 74 -22.84 15.49 3.69
C ALA A 74 -23.45 14.12 3.32
N ALA A 75 -22.82 13.38 2.39
CA ALA A 75 -23.28 12.06 1.96
C ALA A 75 -22.85 10.91 2.90
N ILE A 76 -21.96 11.18 3.87
CA ILE A 76 -21.39 10.17 4.76
C ILE A 76 -21.96 10.35 6.17
N ASP A 77 -22.34 9.22 6.80
CA ASP A 77 -22.76 9.23 8.21
C ASP A 77 -21.65 9.83 9.08
N PRO A 78 -21.92 10.87 9.89
CA PRO A 78 -20.95 11.49 10.78
C PRO A 78 -20.21 10.51 11.70
N ALA A 79 -20.84 9.39 12.08
CA ALA A 79 -20.21 8.34 12.90
C ALA A 79 -19.09 7.62 12.18
N ARG A 80 -18.98 7.73 10.85
CA ARG A 80 -17.93 7.12 10.03
C ARG A 80 -16.82 8.10 9.64
N LEU A 81 -16.92 9.37 10.06
CA LEU A 81 -15.93 10.40 9.83
C LEU A 81 -14.93 10.44 11.01
N HIS A 82 -13.70 10.04 10.77
CA HIS A 82 -12.64 9.97 11.76
C HIS A 82 -11.61 11.07 11.48
N HIS A 83 -11.82 12.24 12.10
CA HIS A 83 -10.94 13.39 11.93
C HIS A 83 -9.61 13.21 12.69
N ILE A 84 -8.50 13.24 11.96
CA ILE A 84 -7.13 13.11 12.48
C ILE A 84 -6.36 14.37 12.08
N PRO A 85 -6.35 15.41 12.95
CA PRO A 85 -5.87 16.75 12.58
C PRO A 85 -4.35 16.89 12.54
N GLU A 86 -3.59 15.85 12.88
CA GLU A 86 -2.12 15.93 12.85
C GLU A 86 -1.61 16.08 11.41
N GLN A 87 -0.50 16.82 11.24
CA GLN A 87 0.10 17.15 9.94
C GLN A 87 1.49 16.52 9.74
N GLU A 88 1.86 15.56 10.58
CA GLU A 88 3.18 14.91 10.52
C GLU A 88 3.19 13.70 9.57
N THR A 89 2.01 13.12 9.31
CA THR A 89 1.85 11.97 8.45
C THR A 89 0.86 12.24 7.31
N THR A 90 0.96 11.47 6.24
CA THR A 90 0.02 11.55 5.11
C THR A 90 -1.30 10.87 5.44
N ASP A 91 -2.36 11.16 4.67
CA ASP A 91 -3.66 10.49 4.84
C ASP A 91 -3.56 8.99 4.60
N PHE A 92 -2.67 8.55 3.72
CA PHE A 92 -2.34 7.14 3.58
C PHE A 92 -1.80 6.55 4.88
N ASP A 93 -0.82 7.20 5.53
CA ASP A 93 -0.27 6.75 6.82
C ASP A 93 -1.35 6.76 7.91
N LYS A 94 -2.14 7.86 7.98
CA LYS A 94 -3.25 8.01 8.94
C LYS A 94 -4.23 6.84 8.81
N ALA A 95 -4.64 6.51 7.58
CA ALA A 95 -5.60 5.45 7.31
C ALA A 95 -5.00 4.06 7.51
N LEU A 96 -3.83 3.75 6.89
CA LEU A 96 -3.22 2.43 6.97
C LEU A 96 -2.88 2.03 8.41
N SER A 97 -2.40 2.96 9.23
CA SER A 97 -2.08 2.70 10.65
C SER A 97 -3.30 2.34 11.49
N ARG A 98 -4.51 2.73 11.06
CA ARG A 98 -5.80 2.54 11.78
C ARG A 98 -6.64 1.41 11.22
N VAL A 99 -6.18 0.77 10.15
CA VAL A 99 -6.83 -0.40 9.56
C VAL A 99 -6.03 -1.66 9.89
N ARG A 100 -6.66 -2.65 10.49
CA ARG A 100 -6.11 -3.99 10.69
C ARG A 100 -6.90 -4.99 9.85
N ALA A 101 -6.23 -5.58 8.86
CA ALA A 101 -6.85 -6.53 7.95
C ALA A 101 -5.87 -7.66 7.58
N ALA A 102 -6.36 -8.77 7.04
CA ALA A 102 -5.50 -9.80 6.47
C ALA A 102 -4.64 -9.22 5.33
N VAL A 103 -5.25 -8.34 4.52
CA VAL A 103 -4.58 -7.53 3.49
C VAL A 103 -5.39 -6.26 3.23
N VAL A 104 -4.72 -5.14 3.01
CA VAL A 104 -5.31 -3.88 2.54
C VAL A 104 -5.07 -3.76 1.04
N LEU A 105 -6.11 -3.42 0.28
CA LEU A 105 -6.05 -3.21 -1.17
C LEU A 105 -6.23 -1.71 -1.43
N GLY A 106 -5.13 -1.02 -1.71
CA GLY A 106 -5.09 0.43 -1.90
C GLY A 106 -5.27 0.82 -3.36
N VAL A 107 -6.24 1.66 -3.66
CA VAL A 107 -6.47 2.26 -4.99
C VAL A 107 -6.53 3.77 -4.86
N GLY A 108 -6.03 4.52 -5.87
CA GLY A 108 -5.97 5.98 -5.83
C GLY A 108 -4.78 6.53 -5.02
N PHE A 109 -3.69 5.77 -4.94
CA PHE A 109 -2.43 6.15 -4.30
C PHE A 109 -1.24 6.16 -5.27
N THR A 110 -1.46 5.78 -6.52
CA THR A 110 -0.48 5.79 -7.60
C THR A 110 -1.00 6.68 -8.73
N GLY A 111 -0.10 7.25 -9.51
CA GLY A 111 -0.45 8.29 -10.49
C GLY A 111 -0.49 9.70 -9.88
N GLY A 112 -0.58 10.72 -10.70
CA GLY A 112 -0.61 12.11 -10.27
C GLY A 112 0.72 12.61 -9.69
N ARG A 113 0.70 13.21 -8.52
CA ARG A 113 1.87 13.83 -7.88
C ARG A 113 2.91 12.81 -7.45
N VAL A 114 4.14 12.95 -7.94
CA VAL A 114 5.28 12.05 -7.63
C VAL A 114 5.65 12.07 -6.15
N ASP A 115 5.62 13.24 -5.48
CA ASP A 115 5.92 13.37 -4.06
C ASP A 115 4.94 12.57 -3.19
N HIS A 116 3.65 12.57 -3.53
CA HIS A 116 2.63 11.75 -2.86
C HIS A 116 2.88 10.25 -3.09
N GLN A 117 3.23 9.84 -4.31
CA GLN A 117 3.56 8.44 -4.58
C GLN A 117 4.76 7.97 -3.75
N LEU A 118 5.83 8.76 -3.67
CA LEU A 118 7.01 8.44 -2.86
C LEU A 118 6.67 8.37 -1.37
N ALA A 119 5.81 9.27 -0.88
CA ALA A 119 5.33 9.23 0.50
C ALA A 119 4.54 7.96 0.80
N VAL A 120 3.65 7.53 -0.12
CA VAL A 120 2.89 6.28 0.01
C VAL A 120 3.81 5.05 0.03
N MET A 121 4.84 5.00 -0.85
CA MET A 121 5.84 3.92 -0.83
C MET A 121 6.60 3.88 0.51
N THR A 122 6.93 5.05 1.05
CA THR A 122 7.54 5.18 2.39
C THR A 122 6.57 4.69 3.47
N GLY A 123 5.28 5.00 3.36
CA GLY A 123 4.23 4.53 4.25
C GLY A 123 4.14 3.01 4.35
N LEU A 124 4.28 2.29 3.23
CA LEU A 124 4.34 0.83 3.25
C LEU A 124 5.49 0.31 4.15
N ALA A 125 6.66 0.93 4.08
CA ALA A 125 7.80 0.53 4.90
C ALA A 125 7.70 1.00 6.36
N ARG A 126 6.92 2.05 6.65
CA ARG A 126 6.62 2.50 8.02
C ARG A 126 5.68 1.54 8.74
N HIS A 127 4.75 0.92 8.01
CA HIS A 127 3.74 0.00 8.52
C HIS A 127 3.95 -1.43 8.02
N PRO A 128 5.12 -2.06 8.27
CA PRO A 128 5.46 -3.35 7.71
C PRO A 128 4.56 -4.50 8.21
N ASP A 129 3.94 -4.32 9.37
CA ASP A 129 2.96 -5.23 9.96
C ASP A 129 1.56 -5.14 9.33
N ARG A 130 1.38 -4.24 8.35
CA ARG A 130 0.13 -4.02 7.60
C ARG A 130 0.32 -4.48 6.15
N PRO A 131 -0.02 -5.73 5.82
CA PRO A 131 0.05 -6.17 4.43
C PRO A 131 -0.84 -5.27 3.56
N CYS A 132 -0.22 -4.57 2.62
CA CYS A 132 -0.92 -3.65 1.72
C CYS A 132 -0.44 -3.85 0.29
N ILE A 133 -1.38 -3.98 -0.64
CA ILE A 133 -1.13 -3.97 -2.09
C ILE A 133 -1.68 -2.66 -2.63
N LEU A 134 -0.82 -1.82 -3.16
CA LEU A 134 -1.24 -0.68 -3.98
C LEU A 134 -1.53 -1.18 -5.38
N ILE A 135 -2.65 -0.75 -5.93
CA ILE A 135 -3.14 -1.18 -7.24
C ILE A 135 -3.22 0.04 -8.14
N GLY A 136 -2.33 0.10 -9.10
CA GLY A 136 -2.33 1.09 -10.16
C GLY A 136 -2.91 0.54 -11.47
N GLU A 137 -2.84 1.34 -12.51
CA GLU A 137 -3.25 0.96 -13.85
C GLU A 137 -2.31 -0.13 -14.43
N GLU A 138 -1.01 0.12 -14.37
CA GLU A 138 0.04 -0.74 -14.95
C GLU A 138 0.62 -1.75 -13.95
N ASP A 139 0.66 -1.40 -12.67
CA ASP A 139 1.40 -2.13 -11.66
C ASP A 139 0.60 -2.41 -10.39
N VAL A 140 1.00 -3.48 -9.70
CA VAL A 140 0.67 -3.72 -8.29
C VAL A 140 1.95 -3.70 -7.47
N ILE A 141 1.90 -3.05 -6.30
CA ILE A 141 3.07 -2.77 -5.47
C ILE A 141 2.78 -3.18 -4.04
N CYS A 142 3.71 -3.85 -3.40
CA CYS A 142 3.63 -4.10 -1.95
C CYS A 142 5.02 -4.06 -1.31
N LEU A 143 5.07 -3.88 0.01
CA LEU A 143 6.27 -4.21 0.76
C LEU A 143 6.43 -5.73 0.77
N CYS A 144 7.57 -6.23 0.27
CA CYS A 144 7.83 -7.66 0.24
C CYS A 144 7.85 -8.22 1.68
N PRO A 145 7.04 -9.24 2.02
CA PRO A 145 7.09 -9.86 3.35
C PRO A 145 8.41 -10.62 3.56
N PRO A 146 8.70 -11.10 4.78
CA PRO A 146 9.94 -11.84 5.07
C PRO A 146 10.15 -13.04 4.14
N ARG A 147 9.07 -13.72 3.77
CA ARG A 147 9.05 -14.84 2.82
C ARG A 147 7.81 -14.75 1.95
N LEU A 148 7.98 -14.92 0.65
CA LEU A 148 6.89 -14.91 -0.32
C LEU A 148 7.12 -15.94 -1.40
N ARG A 149 6.06 -16.66 -1.79
CA ARG A 149 6.05 -17.56 -2.94
C ARG A 149 4.95 -17.14 -3.89
N LEU A 150 5.29 -17.02 -5.18
CA LEU A 150 4.39 -16.55 -6.22
C LEU A 150 4.42 -17.53 -7.39
N ASP A 151 3.23 -17.85 -7.87
CA ASP A 151 3.06 -18.62 -9.10
C ASP A 151 2.79 -17.61 -10.23
N LEU A 152 3.84 -17.24 -10.96
CA LEU A 152 3.80 -16.27 -12.05
C LEU A 152 4.15 -16.95 -13.37
N ALA A 153 3.60 -16.45 -14.47
CA ALA A 153 3.93 -16.95 -15.79
C ALA A 153 5.41 -16.68 -16.14
N PRO A 154 6.11 -17.63 -16.78
CA PRO A 154 7.45 -17.39 -17.30
C PRO A 154 7.48 -16.15 -18.19
N GLY A 155 8.56 -15.36 -18.10
CA GLY A 155 8.69 -14.10 -18.83
C GLY A 155 8.01 -12.90 -18.16
N SER A 156 7.19 -13.10 -17.10
CA SER A 156 6.58 -11.99 -16.36
C SER A 156 7.64 -11.07 -15.77
N ARG A 157 7.42 -9.75 -15.88
CA ARG A 157 8.26 -8.76 -15.20
C ARG A 157 8.07 -8.85 -13.69
N LEU A 158 9.17 -8.77 -12.97
CA LEU A 158 9.20 -8.63 -11.51
C LEU A 158 10.28 -7.62 -11.16
N SER A 159 9.91 -6.56 -10.47
CA SER A 159 10.89 -5.57 -10.02
C SER A 159 10.99 -5.58 -8.49
N LEU A 160 12.22 -5.42 -8.02
CA LEU A 160 12.55 -5.26 -6.60
C LEU A 160 13.21 -3.90 -6.43
N TYR A 161 12.60 -3.02 -5.65
CA TYR A 161 13.10 -1.69 -5.39
C TYR A 161 13.35 -1.48 -3.89
N PRO A 162 14.61 -1.35 -3.45
CA PRO A 162 14.94 -1.14 -2.05
C PRO A 162 14.63 0.29 -1.63
N LEU A 163 14.00 0.49 -0.47
CA LEU A 163 13.80 1.80 0.18
C LEU A 163 14.92 2.14 1.16
N ALA A 164 15.71 1.15 1.57
CA ALA A 164 16.90 1.24 2.36
C ALA A 164 17.81 0.06 2.01
N GLU A 165 19.03 0.02 2.55
CA GLU A 165 19.90 -1.12 2.34
C GLU A 165 19.25 -2.41 2.87
N VAL A 166 19.18 -3.43 2.02
CA VAL A 166 18.56 -4.72 2.32
C VAL A 166 19.14 -5.83 1.47
N GLU A 167 19.33 -6.98 2.10
CA GLU A 167 19.70 -8.23 1.44
C GLU A 167 18.47 -9.14 1.28
N GLY A 168 18.55 -10.03 0.31
CA GLY A 168 17.54 -11.03 0.08
C GLY A 168 18.06 -12.22 -0.69
N ARG A 169 17.16 -13.18 -0.88
CA ARG A 169 17.42 -14.36 -1.73
C ARG A 169 16.22 -14.55 -2.64
N SER A 170 16.49 -15.09 -3.82
CA SER A 170 15.44 -15.39 -4.79
C SER A 170 15.70 -16.69 -5.53
N THR A 171 14.60 -17.34 -5.94
CA THR A 171 14.63 -18.42 -6.94
C THR A 171 13.54 -18.14 -7.97
N GLY A 172 13.69 -18.71 -9.18
CA GLY A 172 12.71 -18.55 -10.26
C GLY A 172 12.81 -17.20 -10.98
N LEU A 173 13.94 -16.50 -10.87
CA LEU A 173 14.24 -15.26 -11.57
C LEU A 173 15.46 -15.46 -12.50
N ASP A 174 15.47 -14.75 -13.62
CA ASP A 174 16.62 -14.75 -14.55
C ASP A 174 17.86 -14.13 -13.90
N TRP A 175 17.68 -13.15 -13.03
CA TRP A 175 18.75 -12.50 -12.26
C TRP A 175 18.52 -12.69 -10.75
N PRO A 176 19.06 -13.76 -10.16
CA PRO A 176 18.97 -13.97 -8.71
C PRO A 176 19.59 -12.83 -7.93
N ILE A 177 19.03 -12.54 -6.74
CA ILE A 177 19.50 -11.46 -5.86
C ILE A 177 20.38 -11.93 -4.71
N ASP A 178 20.73 -13.20 -4.68
CA ASP A 178 21.50 -13.82 -3.61
C ASP A 178 22.88 -13.19 -3.46
N GLY A 179 23.25 -12.81 -2.25
CA GLY A 179 24.52 -12.16 -1.94
C GLY A 179 24.64 -10.71 -2.43
N LEU A 180 23.54 -10.09 -2.88
CA LEU A 180 23.54 -8.69 -3.30
C LEU A 180 23.05 -7.79 -2.17
N ALA A 181 23.86 -6.80 -1.76
CA ALA A 181 23.43 -5.68 -0.96
C ALA A 181 22.71 -4.69 -1.88
N MET A 182 21.39 -4.60 -1.75
CA MET A 182 20.55 -3.72 -2.56
C MET A 182 20.24 -2.45 -1.78
N ARG A 183 20.32 -1.29 -2.45
CA ARG A 183 20.12 0.04 -1.82
C ARG A 183 19.68 1.06 -2.86
N PRO A 184 18.90 2.09 -2.48
CA PRO A 184 18.32 3.04 -3.45
C PRO A 184 19.37 3.89 -4.19
N ASP A 185 20.52 4.16 -3.56
CA ASP A 185 21.65 4.87 -4.15
C ASP A 185 22.72 3.93 -4.74
N GLY A 186 22.38 2.66 -4.92
CA GLY A 186 23.29 1.62 -5.44
C GLY A 186 22.56 0.64 -6.35
N ARG A 187 22.62 -0.64 -6.01
CA ARG A 187 21.98 -1.69 -6.80
C ARG A 187 20.49 -1.77 -6.52
N ILE A 188 19.70 -1.70 -7.59
CA ILE A 188 18.28 -1.94 -7.61
C ILE A 188 17.93 -3.13 -8.51
N GLY A 189 16.77 -3.72 -8.38
CA GLY A 189 16.34 -4.91 -9.12
C GLY A 189 15.16 -4.65 -10.05
N THR A 190 15.17 -3.53 -10.78
CA THR A 190 14.10 -3.21 -11.74
C THR A 190 14.17 -4.10 -12.97
N SER A 191 12.99 -4.45 -13.51
CA SER A 191 12.83 -5.21 -14.76
C SER A 191 13.49 -6.59 -14.74
N ASN A 192 13.55 -7.25 -13.60
CA ASN A 192 13.85 -8.66 -13.52
C ASN A 192 12.72 -9.48 -14.17
N ARG A 193 12.95 -10.74 -14.45
CA ARG A 193 12.05 -11.60 -15.20
C ARG A 193 11.91 -12.97 -14.54
N VAL A 194 10.70 -13.50 -14.54
CA VAL A 194 10.42 -14.87 -14.10
C VAL A 194 11.00 -15.85 -15.11
N SER A 195 11.94 -16.69 -14.66
CA SER A 195 12.58 -17.70 -15.51
C SER A 195 11.69 -18.93 -15.71
N GLY A 196 10.84 -19.25 -14.73
CA GLY A 196 9.93 -20.40 -14.76
C GLY A 196 9.68 -20.97 -13.36
N GLY A 197 8.56 -21.71 -13.26
CA GLY A 197 8.16 -22.30 -11.98
C GLY A 197 7.67 -21.26 -10.96
N THR A 198 7.76 -21.64 -9.68
CA THR A 198 7.40 -20.78 -8.56
C THR A 198 8.55 -19.81 -8.25
N VAL A 199 8.25 -18.53 -8.19
CA VAL A 199 9.18 -17.52 -7.64
C VAL A 199 9.16 -17.60 -6.11
N SER A 200 10.34 -17.70 -5.49
CA SER A 200 10.47 -17.57 -4.04
C SER A 200 11.35 -16.38 -3.70
N LEU A 201 10.89 -15.56 -2.76
CA LEU A 201 11.61 -14.39 -2.26
C LEU A 201 11.78 -14.52 -0.74
N THR A 202 12.95 -14.16 -0.24
CA THR A 202 13.24 -14.01 1.20
C THR A 202 13.97 -12.70 1.40
N MET A 203 13.48 -11.86 2.32
CA MET A 203 14.05 -10.55 2.63
C MET A 203 14.57 -10.50 4.06
N ALA A 204 15.69 -9.83 4.28
CA ALA A 204 16.30 -9.67 5.61
C ALA A 204 15.66 -8.54 6.42
N ALA A 205 15.05 -7.55 5.77
CA ALA A 205 14.46 -6.38 6.42
C ALA A 205 13.23 -5.87 5.65
N PRO A 206 12.29 -5.13 6.32
CA PRO A 206 11.11 -4.54 5.71
C PRO A 206 11.45 -3.26 4.93
N ALA A 207 12.22 -3.41 3.86
CA ALA A 207 12.72 -2.30 3.07
C ALA A 207 12.69 -2.56 1.55
N MET A 208 12.13 -3.67 1.10
CA MET A 208 12.08 -4.02 -0.33
C MET A 208 10.65 -3.90 -0.85
N LEU A 209 10.42 -3.04 -1.84
CA LEU A 209 9.20 -3.03 -2.63
C LEU A 209 9.27 -4.14 -3.68
N LEU A 210 8.17 -4.88 -3.78
CA LEU A 210 7.88 -5.79 -4.89
C LEU A 210 6.90 -5.08 -5.82
N ILE A 211 7.26 -4.97 -7.11
CA ILE A 211 6.46 -4.33 -8.14
C ILE A 211 6.23 -5.35 -9.26
N LEU A 212 4.98 -5.64 -9.54
CA LEU A 212 4.56 -6.61 -10.54
C LEU A 212 3.59 -5.95 -11.53
N PRO A 213 3.49 -6.44 -12.76
CA PRO A 213 2.46 -5.96 -13.69
C PRO A 213 1.06 -6.23 -13.14
N ARG A 214 0.12 -5.36 -13.48
CA ARG A 214 -1.28 -5.38 -13.00
C ARG A 214 -1.95 -6.78 -13.06
N PRO A 215 -1.78 -7.61 -14.12
CA PRO A 215 -2.35 -8.95 -14.16
C PRO A 215 -1.85 -9.91 -13.07
N ALA A 216 -0.78 -9.56 -12.35
CA ALA A 216 -0.27 -10.34 -11.24
C ALA A 216 -1.00 -10.09 -9.90
N LEU A 217 -2.08 -9.28 -9.87
CA LEU A 217 -2.82 -8.99 -8.63
C LEU A 217 -3.32 -10.26 -7.94
N ARG A 218 -3.98 -11.16 -8.67
CA ARG A 218 -4.50 -12.42 -8.09
C ARG A 218 -3.39 -13.34 -7.57
N PRO A 219 -2.32 -13.63 -8.35
CA PRO A 219 -1.16 -14.35 -7.85
C PRO A 219 -0.53 -13.73 -6.61
N LEU A 220 -0.38 -12.40 -6.57
CA LEU A 220 0.17 -11.68 -5.42
C LEU A 220 -0.72 -11.82 -4.18
N LEU A 221 -2.03 -11.58 -4.32
CA LEU A 221 -3.01 -11.72 -3.25
C LEU A 221 -3.00 -13.16 -2.69
N ALA A 222 -3.00 -14.17 -3.57
CA ALA A 222 -2.93 -15.57 -3.17
C ALA A 222 -1.59 -15.89 -2.46
N GLY A 223 -0.47 -15.37 -2.94
CA GLY A 223 0.84 -15.55 -2.31
C GLY A 223 0.90 -14.95 -0.91
N LEU A 224 0.38 -13.72 -0.74
CA LEU A 224 0.29 -13.07 0.57
C LEU A 224 -0.65 -13.81 1.53
N SER A 225 -1.77 -14.34 1.04
CA SER A 225 -2.70 -15.11 1.86
C SER A 225 -2.14 -16.46 2.33
N ARG A 226 -1.28 -17.09 1.52
CA ARG A 226 -0.60 -18.35 1.88
C ARG A 226 0.62 -18.14 2.77
N SER A 227 1.20 -16.94 2.78
CA SER A 227 2.36 -16.65 3.62
C SER A 227 1.94 -16.41 5.06
N ASP A 228 2.50 -17.15 5.99
CA ASP A 228 2.40 -16.92 7.44
C ASP A 228 3.46 -15.93 7.94
N ALA A 229 4.47 -15.63 7.11
CA ALA A 229 5.55 -14.72 7.46
C ALA A 229 5.09 -13.26 7.39
N ARG A 230 5.17 -12.57 8.52
CA ARG A 230 4.83 -11.14 8.66
C ARG A 230 5.98 -10.40 9.31
N TRP A 231 6.19 -9.16 8.88
CA TRP A 231 7.06 -8.27 9.61
C TRP A 231 6.39 -7.85 10.92
N PRO A 232 7.16 -7.69 12.00
CA PRO A 232 6.63 -7.07 13.22
C PRO A 232 6.35 -5.58 12.97
N ALA A 233 5.47 -5.00 13.78
CA ALA A 233 5.31 -3.56 13.81
C ALA A 233 6.65 -2.89 14.16
N ARG A 234 6.96 -1.75 13.53
CA ARG A 234 8.14 -0.97 13.91
C ARG A 234 7.97 -0.42 15.32
N ALA A 235 8.93 -0.67 16.18
CA ALA A 235 8.98 -0.05 17.49
C ALA A 235 9.12 1.48 17.33
N GLY A 236 8.08 2.22 17.71
CA GLY A 236 8.13 3.66 17.99
C GLY A 236 8.74 4.55 16.91
N CYS A 237 8.27 4.49 15.66
CA CYS A 237 8.54 5.55 14.70
C CYS A 237 7.47 6.67 14.83
N HIS A 238 7.27 7.17 16.05
CA HIS A 238 6.72 8.50 16.23
C HIS A 238 7.89 9.47 16.15
N PRO A 239 7.85 10.48 15.29
CA PRO A 239 8.81 11.57 15.37
C PRO A 239 8.78 12.10 16.81
N ARG A 240 9.92 12.05 17.51
CA ARG A 240 10.04 12.75 18.80
C ARG A 240 9.90 14.22 18.47
N VAL A 241 8.81 14.83 18.87
CA VAL A 241 8.67 16.28 18.88
C VAL A 241 9.82 16.80 19.75
N ARG A 242 10.96 17.14 19.15
CA ARG A 242 11.91 18.06 19.74
C ARG A 242 11.30 19.43 19.53
N GLY A 243 10.67 19.97 20.58
CA GLY A 243 10.20 21.35 20.57
C GLY A 243 11.36 22.29 20.23
N SER A 244 11.32 22.82 19.02
CA SER A 244 11.99 24.06 18.67
C SER A 244 11.04 24.78 17.71
N PRO A 245 10.56 25.97 18.07
CA PRO A 245 9.78 26.78 17.15
C PRO A 245 10.71 27.23 16.04
N LEU A 246 10.50 26.77 14.84
CA LEU A 246 11.05 27.39 13.64
C LEU A 246 10.54 28.84 13.61
N ARG A 247 11.43 29.76 14.00
CA ARG A 247 11.21 31.20 13.81
C ARG A 247 11.00 31.42 12.31
N ARG A 248 9.77 31.81 11.95
CA ARG A 248 9.47 32.41 10.64
C ARG A 248 10.29 33.69 10.56
N HIS A 249 11.29 33.71 9.70
CA HIS A 249 11.86 34.95 9.17
C HIS A 249 11.42 35.05 7.71
N LEU A 250 10.66 36.09 7.48
CA LEU A 250 10.26 36.90 6.34
C LEU A 250 10.74 36.45 4.95
#